data_21fc1e263bdffc75508aa6979ce7e5cf
#
_entry.id   21fc1e263bdffc75508aa6979ce7e5cf
#
_cell.length_a   1.000
_cell.length_b   1.000
_cell.length_c   1.000
_cell.angle_alpha   90.00
_cell.angle_beta   90.00
_cell.angle_gamma   90.00
#
_symmetry.space_group_name_H-M   'P 1'
#
loop_
_entity.id
_entity.type
_entity.pdbx_description
1 polymer ?
#
loop_
_entity_poly.entity_id
_entity_poly.type
_entity_poly.pdbx_seq_one_letter_code
_entity_poly.pdbx_strand_id
1 'polypeptide(L)'
;MKKIFILPIAFLVSALLFSSCEKDDIGGTNGEKTAGEWYVTVVAIDEGGNVVYDDDELFGIGHFHLDTYNTVANDANEMWIDDNTNFWEFKGKVSVDPNALTFSGTDVQNQYYDSKFSVSNGKILIGAATTPSGMPADSIVFDVAFDDDTNLPIGDAVSYRITGYRYTGFTGDE
;
A
#
# COMPACT_ATOMS: atom_id res chain seq x y z
N MET A 1 -66.30 13.47 -21.23
CA MET A 1 -65.49 12.24 -21.35
C MET A 1 -64.04 12.50 -21.82
N LYS A 2 -63.31 13.43 -21.12
CA LYS A 2 -61.90 13.77 -21.50
C LYS A 2 -60.86 13.60 -20.36
N LYS A 3 -61.23 13.02 -19.21
CA LYS A 3 -60.36 12.92 -18.04
C LYS A 3 -59.66 11.58 -17.86
N ILE A 4 -59.91 10.57 -18.72
CA ILE A 4 -59.40 9.19 -18.55
C ILE A 4 -57.99 9.02 -19.12
N PHE A 5 -57.52 9.91 -19.99
CA PHE A 5 -56.20 9.78 -20.65
C PHE A 5 -55.01 10.44 -19.90
N ILE A 6 -55.28 11.29 -18.93
CA ILE A 6 -54.20 12.02 -18.20
C ILE A 6 -53.54 11.12 -17.17
N LEU A 7 -54.26 10.23 -16.53
CA LEU A 7 -53.76 9.33 -15.49
C LEU A 7 -52.67 8.33 -16.01
N PRO A 8 -52.91 7.62 -17.15
CA PRO A 8 -51.89 6.71 -17.70
C PRO A 8 -50.68 7.45 -18.23
N ILE A 9 -50.81 8.67 -18.74
CA ILE A 9 -49.68 9.48 -19.20
C ILE A 9 -48.82 9.94 -18.02
N ALA A 10 -49.44 10.37 -16.92
CA ALA A 10 -48.71 10.75 -15.70
C ALA A 10 -47.94 9.56 -15.10
N PHE A 11 -48.52 8.36 -15.14
CA PHE A 11 -47.87 7.14 -14.66
C PHE A 11 -46.67 6.73 -15.57
N LEU A 12 -46.79 6.89 -16.88
CA LEU A 12 -45.76 6.60 -17.85
C LEU A 12 -44.55 7.57 -17.69
N VAL A 13 -44.82 8.86 -17.48
CA VAL A 13 -43.78 9.88 -17.24
C VAL A 13 -43.09 9.66 -15.90
N SER A 14 -43.84 9.26 -14.86
CA SER A 14 -43.27 8.92 -13.55
C SER A 14 -42.34 7.71 -13.64
N ALA A 15 -42.69 6.67 -14.41
CA ALA A 15 -41.84 5.48 -14.59
C ALA A 15 -40.50 5.78 -15.32
N LEU A 16 -40.48 6.78 -16.20
CA LEU A 16 -39.25 7.22 -16.90
C LEU A 16 -38.29 8.00 -16.01
N LEU A 17 -38.75 8.56 -14.89
CA LEU A 17 -37.93 9.32 -13.95
C LEU A 17 -37.12 8.41 -12.97
N PHE A 18 -37.47 7.13 -12.87
CA PHE A 18 -36.77 6.18 -12.00
C PHE A 18 -35.69 5.38 -12.69
N SER A 19 -35.48 5.52 -14.02
CA SER A 19 -34.45 4.78 -14.76
C SER A 19 -33.11 5.52 -14.88
N SER A 20 -32.92 6.62 -14.16
CA SER A 20 -31.74 7.48 -14.26
C SER A 20 -30.66 7.24 -13.20
N CYS A 21 -30.56 6.04 -12.65
CA CYS A 21 -29.43 5.66 -11.84
C CYS A 21 -28.78 4.41 -12.44
N GLU A 22 -28.21 4.54 -13.64
CA GLU A 22 -27.12 3.67 -14.01
C GLU A 22 -25.94 4.07 -13.11
N LYS A 23 -25.55 3.18 -12.19
CA LYS A 23 -24.27 3.31 -11.51
C LYS A 23 -23.20 3.07 -12.58
N ASP A 24 -22.54 4.14 -12.99
CA ASP A 24 -21.27 3.98 -13.70
C ASP A 24 -20.34 3.12 -12.82
N ASP A 25 -19.69 2.13 -13.40
CA ASP A 25 -18.67 1.37 -12.72
C ASP A 25 -17.62 2.35 -12.20
N ILE A 26 -17.30 2.25 -10.91
CA ILE A 26 -16.25 3.06 -10.32
C ILE A 26 -14.94 2.64 -11.00
N GLY A 27 -14.43 3.49 -11.89
CA GLY A 27 -13.14 3.27 -12.53
C GLY A 27 -12.05 3.27 -11.47
N GLY A 28 -11.40 2.11 -11.27
CA GLY A 28 -10.21 1.98 -10.43
C GLY A 28 -8.93 2.30 -11.20
N THR A 29 -7.83 2.50 -10.47
CA THR A 29 -6.48 2.49 -11.07
C THR A 29 -6.02 1.05 -11.25
N ASN A 30 -5.07 0.81 -12.17
CA ASN A 30 -4.46 -0.50 -12.33
C ASN A 30 -3.71 -0.97 -11.07
N GLY A 31 -3.29 -0.03 -10.21
CA GLY A 31 -2.65 -0.28 -8.92
C GLY A 31 -3.60 -0.45 -7.73
N GLU A 32 -4.92 -0.48 -7.91
CA GLU A 32 -5.90 -0.47 -6.82
C GLU A 32 -5.63 -1.53 -5.74
N LYS A 33 -5.25 -2.75 -6.15
CA LYS A 33 -4.98 -3.86 -5.21
C LYS A 33 -3.66 -3.73 -4.45
N THR A 34 -2.73 -2.96 -4.99
CA THR A 34 -1.37 -2.80 -4.45
C THR A 34 -1.15 -1.41 -3.84
N ALA A 35 -2.05 -0.47 -4.09
CA ALA A 35 -2.03 0.85 -3.50
C ALA A 35 -2.61 0.84 -2.08
N GLY A 36 -2.02 1.62 -1.20
CA GLY A 36 -2.51 1.80 0.18
C GLY A 36 -1.60 2.65 1.01
N GLU A 37 -2.15 3.17 2.08
CA GLU A 37 -1.42 3.70 3.22
C GLU A 37 -1.27 2.58 4.26
N TRP A 38 -0.07 2.40 4.77
CA TRP A 38 0.30 1.31 5.66
C TRP A 38 0.88 1.87 6.96
N TYR A 39 0.57 1.22 8.07
CA TYR A 39 1.15 1.50 9.37
C TYR A 39 2.10 0.36 9.72
N VAL A 40 3.41 0.64 9.66
CA VAL A 40 4.45 -0.38 9.58
C VAL A 40 5.51 -0.21 10.67
N THR A 41 6.23 -1.29 10.95
CA THR A 41 7.45 -1.31 11.77
C THR A 41 8.63 -1.82 10.98
N VAL A 42 9.84 -1.64 11.49
CA VAL A 42 11.08 -2.10 10.88
C VAL A 42 11.87 -3.00 11.84
N VAL A 43 12.50 -4.03 11.30
CA VAL A 43 13.46 -4.88 12.01
C VAL A 43 14.67 -5.14 11.12
N ALA A 44 15.85 -5.43 11.69
CA ALA A 44 16.99 -5.87 10.91
C ALA A 44 17.03 -7.40 10.81
N ILE A 45 17.36 -7.91 9.62
CA ILE A 45 17.35 -9.34 9.30
C ILE A 45 18.69 -9.81 8.75
N ASP A 46 18.99 -11.10 8.97
CA ASP A 46 20.12 -11.81 8.35
C ASP A 46 19.81 -12.23 6.90
N GLU A 47 20.80 -12.85 6.23
CA GLU A 47 20.63 -13.40 4.86
C GLU A 47 19.53 -14.47 4.79
N GLY A 48 19.24 -15.16 5.89
CA GLY A 48 18.18 -16.17 5.99
C GLY A 48 16.80 -15.56 6.23
N GLY A 49 16.70 -14.24 6.45
CA GLY A 49 15.49 -13.52 6.75
C GLY A 49 15.03 -13.67 8.22
N ASN A 50 15.93 -14.11 9.11
CA ASN A 50 15.64 -14.14 10.55
C ASN A 50 15.88 -12.77 11.17
N VAL A 51 15.02 -12.36 12.10
CA VAL A 51 15.21 -11.11 12.84
C VAL A 51 16.45 -11.23 13.74
N VAL A 52 17.36 -10.30 13.57
CA VAL A 52 18.61 -10.18 14.37
C VAL A 52 18.46 -9.08 15.40
N TYR A 53 17.88 -7.94 14.99
CA TYR A 53 17.60 -6.81 15.87
C TYR A 53 16.20 -6.29 15.60
N ASP A 54 15.48 -5.96 16.64
CA ASP A 54 14.19 -5.28 16.54
C ASP A 54 14.36 -3.75 16.51
N ASP A 55 13.27 -3.01 16.32
CA ASP A 55 13.29 -1.56 16.23
C ASP A 55 13.83 -0.90 17.52
N ASP A 56 13.47 -1.40 18.68
CA ASP A 56 13.90 -0.83 19.98
C ASP A 56 15.43 -0.93 20.18
N GLU A 57 16.06 -1.94 19.56
CA GLU A 57 17.52 -2.14 19.63
C GLU A 57 18.30 -1.28 18.64
N LEU A 58 17.65 -0.84 17.52
CA LEU A 58 18.31 -0.09 16.45
C LEU A 58 17.91 1.37 16.39
N PHE A 59 16.62 1.65 16.24
CA PHE A 59 16.11 2.96 15.89
C PHE A 59 15.13 3.53 16.92
N GLY A 60 14.28 2.69 17.53
CA GLY A 60 13.26 3.10 18.48
C GLY A 60 12.21 4.04 17.90
N ILE A 61 11.90 3.90 16.61
CA ILE A 61 10.93 4.77 15.92
C ILE A 61 9.49 4.30 16.05
N GLY A 62 9.29 3.04 16.42
CA GLY A 62 7.97 2.43 16.52
C GLY A 62 7.29 2.26 15.17
N HIS A 63 5.98 2.45 15.14
CA HIS A 63 5.24 2.41 13.88
C HIS A 63 5.36 3.73 13.13
N PHE A 64 5.39 3.62 11.80
CA PHE A 64 5.39 4.78 10.90
C PHE A 64 4.53 4.55 9.67
N HIS A 65 4.17 5.65 8.98
CA HIS A 65 3.39 5.60 7.75
C HIS A 65 4.28 5.33 6.54
N LEU A 66 3.81 4.45 5.67
CA LEU A 66 4.40 4.12 4.38
C LEU A 66 3.29 4.05 3.35
N ASP A 67 3.53 4.59 2.17
CA ASP A 67 2.57 4.60 1.08
C ASP A 67 3.00 3.74 -0.09
N THR A 68 2.03 3.09 -0.71
CA THR A 68 2.16 2.50 -2.05
C THR A 68 1.06 3.05 -2.95
N TYR A 69 1.40 3.44 -4.18
CA TYR A 69 0.42 4.03 -5.09
C TYR A 69 0.80 3.87 -6.56
N ASN A 70 -0.20 3.99 -7.43
CA ASN A 70 0.00 3.88 -8.86
C ASN A 70 0.85 5.02 -9.42
N THR A 71 1.53 4.75 -10.52
CA THR A 71 2.25 5.78 -11.28
C THR A 71 1.27 6.61 -12.13
N VAL A 72 1.72 7.76 -12.62
CA VAL A 72 0.92 8.60 -13.53
C VAL A 72 0.56 7.86 -14.82
N ALA A 73 1.43 6.95 -15.29
CA ALA A 73 1.17 6.10 -16.44
C ALA A 73 0.06 5.06 -16.17
N ASN A 74 -0.31 4.85 -14.90
CA ASN A 74 -1.28 3.85 -14.48
C ASN A 74 -0.93 2.44 -15.00
N ASP A 75 0.38 2.10 -15.03
CA ASP A 75 0.85 0.78 -15.41
C ASP A 75 0.60 -0.19 -14.26
N ALA A 76 -0.02 -1.33 -14.57
CA ALA A 76 -0.32 -2.37 -13.58
C ALA A 76 0.93 -3.05 -12.99
N ASN A 77 2.05 -2.98 -13.70
CA ASN A 77 3.30 -3.63 -13.30
C ASN A 77 4.30 -2.68 -12.63
N GLU A 78 3.89 -1.47 -12.29
CA GLU A 78 4.72 -0.45 -11.66
C GLU A 78 3.96 0.28 -10.57
N MET A 79 4.56 0.45 -9.40
CA MET A 79 4.02 1.30 -8.34
C MET A 79 5.11 2.13 -7.69
N TRP A 80 4.72 3.23 -7.09
CA TRP A 80 5.54 3.95 -6.14
C TRP A 80 5.49 3.27 -4.77
N ILE A 81 6.64 3.25 -4.09
CA ILE A 81 6.77 3.01 -2.66
C ILE A 81 7.41 4.25 -2.04
N ASP A 82 6.90 4.70 -0.90
CA ASP A 82 7.22 5.98 -0.30
C ASP A 82 7.12 5.87 1.23
N ASP A 83 8.21 6.09 1.95
CA ASP A 83 8.21 6.05 3.41
C ASP A 83 7.83 7.37 4.06
N ASN A 84 7.43 8.36 3.26
CA ASN A 84 7.06 9.71 3.71
C ASN A 84 8.13 10.37 4.60
N THR A 85 9.39 10.05 4.39
CA THR A 85 10.55 10.50 5.20
C THR A 85 10.52 10.05 6.67
N ASN A 86 9.83 8.94 6.96
CA ASN A 86 9.65 8.48 8.34
C ASN A 86 10.77 7.55 8.83
N PHE A 87 11.45 6.81 7.92
CA PHE A 87 12.48 5.85 8.28
C PHE A 87 13.83 6.18 7.62
N TRP A 88 13.95 6.07 6.29
CA TRP A 88 15.20 6.27 5.54
C TRP A 88 15.08 7.34 4.44
N GLU A 89 14.00 8.10 4.44
CA GLU A 89 13.68 9.08 3.40
C GLU A 89 13.78 8.44 2.00
N PHE A 90 13.12 7.29 1.79
CA PHE A 90 13.17 6.60 0.50
C PHE A 90 11.85 6.66 -0.24
N LYS A 91 11.96 6.90 -1.54
CA LYS A 91 10.84 6.90 -2.48
C LYS A 91 11.33 6.47 -3.84
N GLY A 92 10.66 5.51 -4.45
CA GLY A 92 11.04 5.04 -5.77
C GLY A 92 9.96 4.19 -6.41
N LYS A 93 10.22 3.82 -7.67
CA LYS A 93 9.35 2.95 -8.43
C LYS A 93 9.84 1.52 -8.39
N VAL A 94 8.95 0.61 -8.03
CA VAL A 94 9.22 -0.82 -7.99
C VAL A 94 8.34 -1.57 -8.99
N SER A 95 8.82 -2.72 -9.45
CA SER A 95 8.05 -3.62 -10.29
C SER A 95 7.03 -4.39 -9.47
N VAL A 96 5.85 -4.62 -10.04
CA VAL A 96 4.70 -5.27 -9.39
C VAL A 96 4.19 -6.41 -10.26
N ASP A 97 3.85 -7.53 -9.63
CA ASP A 97 2.92 -8.52 -10.20
C ASP A 97 1.54 -8.32 -9.56
N PRO A 98 0.56 -7.74 -10.26
CA PRO A 98 -0.75 -7.42 -9.70
C PRO A 98 -1.62 -8.65 -9.44
N ASN A 99 -1.26 -9.82 -10.00
CA ASN A 99 -1.97 -11.07 -9.78
C ASN A 99 -1.45 -11.81 -8.54
N ALA A 100 -0.12 -11.84 -8.38
CA ALA A 100 0.53 -12.45 -7.23
C ALA A 100 0.59 -11.51 -6.01
N LEU A 101 0.31 -10.21 -6.19
CA LEU A 101 0.44 -9.15 -5.20
C LEU A 101 1.86 -9.11 -4.60
N THR A 102 2.87 -9.30 -5.48
CA THR A 102 4.28 -9.24 -5.11
C THR A 102 4.96 -8.06 -5.77
N PHE A 103 6.02 -7.56 -5.16
CA PHE A 103 6.78 -6.45 -5.70
C PHE A 103 8.27 -6.54 -5.36
N SER A 104 9.10 -5.93 -6.20
CA SER A 104 10.54 -5.88 -6.01
C SER A 104 11.17 -4.76 -6.85
N GLY A 105 12.40 -4.39 -6.50
CA GLY A 105 13.19 -3.44 -7.26
C GLY A 105 14.66 -3.57 -6.88
N THR A 106 15.55 -3.50 -7.86
CA THR A 106 17.00 -3.52 -7.63
C THR A 106 17.59 -2.19 -8.07
N ASP A 107 18.47 -1.61 -7.26
CA ASP A 107 19.11 -0.32 -7.52
C ASP A 107 18.12 0.79 -7.90
N VAL A 108 16.99 0.82 -7.21
CA VAL A 108 15.93 1.81 -7.42
C VAL A 108 16.45 3.20 -7.06
N GLN A 109 16.37 4.14 -8.00
CA GLN A 109 16.76 5.52 -7.74
C GLN A 109 15.83 6.16 -6.73
N ASN A 110 16.37 6.62 -5.63
CA ASN A 110 15.65 7.41 -4.63
C ASN A 110 15.28 8.77 -5.19
N GLN A 111 14.07 9.25 -4.88
CA GLN A 111 13.56 10.53 -5.36
C GLN A 111 13.76 11.67 -4.35
N TYR A 112 14.07 11.35 -3.09
CA TYR A 112 14.29 12.37 -2.08
C TYR A 112 15.72 12.93 -2.13
N TYR A 113 16.72 12.08 -2.40
CA TYR A 113 18.11 12.48 -2.52
C TYR A 113 18.91 11.49 -3.37
N ASP A 114 20.18 11.78 -3.65
CA ASP A 114 21.03 10.96 -4.52
C ASP A 114 21.53 9.71 -3.79
N SER A 115 20.69 8.68 -3.77
CA SER A 115 20.96 7.34 -3.25
C SER A 115 20.14 6.31 -4.01
N LYS A 116 20.38 5.03 -3.74
CA LYS A 116 19.61 3.91 -4.27
C LYS A 116 19.20 2.97 -3.16
N PHE A 117 18.08 2.28 -3.39
CA PHE A 117 17.65 1.21 -2.52
C PHE A 117 17.21 -0.01 -3.33
N SER A 118 17.22 -1.17 -2.70
CA SER A 118 16.72 -2.40 -3.29
C SER A 118 15.62 -2.98 -2.42
N VAL A 119 14.52 -3.39 -3.06
CA VAL A 119 13.38 -4.04 -2.42
C VAL A 119 13.30 -5.48 -2.87
N SER A 120 13.18 -6.40 -1.94
CA SER A 120 13.01 -7.82 -2.21
C SER A 120 11.92 -8.43 -1.34
N ASN A 121 11.43 -9.61 -1.72
CA ASN A 121 10.40 -10.36 -0.99
C ASN A 121 9.09 -9.59 -0.73
N GLY A 122 8.84 -8.50 -1.48
CA GLY A 122 7.68 -7.66 -1.31
C GLY A 122 6.37 -8.40 -1.58
N LYS A 123 5.41 -8.29 -0.65
CA LYS A 123 4.09 -8.92 -0.74
C LYS A 123 3.02 -8.06 -0.07
N ILE A 124 1.84 -8.08 -0.66
CA ILE A 124 0.60 -7.63 -0.03
C ILE A 124 -0.25 -8.86 0.24
N LEU A 125 -0.65 -9.04 1.48
CA LEU A 125 -1.37 -10.21 1.97
C LEU A 125 -2.77 -9.78 2.39
N ILE A 126 -3.76 -10.15 1.58
CA ILE A 126 -5.14 -9.73 1.79
C ILE A 126 -5.71 -10.36 3.07
N GLY A 127 -6.24 -9.52 3.97
CA GLY A 127 -6.88 -9.95 5.21
C GLY A 127 -5.95 -10.67 6.20
N ALA A 128 -4.62 -10.54 6.05
CA ALA A 128 -3.65 -11.28 6.86
C ALA A 128 -3.27 -10.60 8.17
N ALA A 129 -3.72 -9.38 8.39
CA ALA A 129 -3.47 -8.63 9.61
C ALA A 129 -4.75 -8.42 10.42
N THR A 130 -4.57 -8.08 11.67
CA THR A 130 -5.62 -7.57 12.58
C THR A 130 -5.11 -6.28 13.20
N THR A 131 -5.90 -5.23 13.12
CA THR A 131 -5.56 -3.94 13.72
C THR A 131 -5.64 -3.99 15.24
N PRO A 132 -5.05 -3.04 15.99
CA PRO A 132 -5.20 -2.95 17.44
C PRO A 132 -6.65 -2.91 17.92
N SER A 133 -7.57 -2.31 17.16
CA SER A 133 -9.01 -2.32 17.45
C SER A 133 -9.70 -3.67 17.16
N GLY A 134 -8.98 -4.66 16.63
CA GLY A 134 -9.50 -6.02 16.35
C GLY A 134 -10.16 -6.17 14.99
N MET A 135 -9.99 -5.23 14.07
CA MET A 135 -10.55 -5.31 12.71
C MET A 135 -9.60 -6.05 11.76
N PRO A 136 -10.12 -6.91 10.85
CA PRO A 136 -9.32 -7.50 9.80
C PRO A 136 -8.75 -6.42 8.86
N ALA A 137 -7.49 -6.55 8.49
CA ALA A 137 -6.80 -5.65 7.56
C ALA A 137 -5.87 -6.42 6.62
N ASP A 138 -5.53 -5.82 5.49
CA ASP A 138 -4.45 -6.31 4.65
C ASP A 138 -3.11 -6.06 5.33
N SER A 139 -2.12 -6.89 5.02
CA SER A 139 -0.75 -6.71 5.48
C SER A 139 0.19 -6.42 4.32
N ILE A 140 1.24 -5.66 4.60
CA ILE A 140 2.39 -5.50 3.71
C ILE A 140 3.64 -6.06 4.39
N VAL A 141 4.52 -6.69 3.61
CA VAL A 141 5.84 -7.13 4.06
C VAL A 141 6.83 -7.02 2.90
N PHE A 142 8.03 -6.52 3.18
CA PHE A 142 9.14 -6.52 2.22
C PHE A 142 10.47 -6.34 2.94
N ASP A 143 11.54 -6.74 2.26
CA ASP A 143 12.90 -6.50 2.71
C ASP A 143 13.50 -5.35 1.89
N VAL A 144 14.24 -4.45 2.54
CA VAL A 144 14.87 -3.27 1.92
C VAL A 144 16.33 -3.13 2.36
N ALA A 145 17.17 -2.74 1.43
CA ALA A 145 18.58 -2.39 1.67
C ALA A 145 18.90 -1.06 0.96
N PHE A 146 19.76 -0.25 1.56
CA PHE A 146 20.15 1.07 1.06
C PHE A 146 21.65 1.08 0.72
N ASP A 147 22.04 1.73 -0.37
CA ASP A 147 23.44 1.81 -0.82
C ASP A 147 24.29 2.78 0.01
N ASP A 148 23.64 3.68 0.71
CA ASP A 148 24.24 4.66 1.61
C ASP A 148 24.20 4.26 3.09
N ASP A 149 23.70 3.06 3.39
CA ASP A 149 23.67 2.56 4.76
C ASP A 149 25.08 2.22 5.26
N THR A 150 25.49 2.95 6.28
CA THR A 150 26.76 2.70 6.99
C THR A 150 26.60 1.91 8.28
N ASN A 151 25.38 1.58 8.67
CA ASN A 151 25.08 0.80 9.86
C ASN A 151 25.14 -0.69 9.58
N LEU A 152 24.71 -1.12 8.39
CA LEU A 152 24.77 -2.51 7.97
C LEU A 152 26.06 -2.82 7.14
N PRO A 153 26.63 -4.04 7.24
CA PRO A 153 26.17 -5.10 8.17
C PRO A 153 26.54 -4.83 9.61
N ILE A 154 25.63 -5.18 10.54
CA ILE A 154 25.89 -5.18 11.97
C ILE A 154 25.62 -6.59 12.52
N GLY A 155 26.63 -7.23 13.14
CA GLY A 155 26.53 -8.65 13.45
C GLY A 155 26.22 -9.46 12.18
N ASP A 156 25.13 -10.22 12.21
CA ASP A 156 24.64 -11.00 11.07
C ASP A 156 23.55 -10.28 10.26
N ALA A 157 23.11 -9.08 10.67
CA ALA A 157 22.09 -8.30 9.97
C ALA A 157 22.65 -7.70 8.68
N VAL A 158 21.93 -7.86 7.57
CA VAL A 158 22.34 -7.45 6.21
C VAL A 158 21.31 -6.58 5.48
N SER A 159 20.08 -6.53 5.99
CA SER A 159 18.98 -5.72 5.42
C SER A 159 17.90 -5.47 6.47
N TYR A 160 16.91 -4.66 6.12
CA TYR A 160 15.76 -4.38 6.97
C TYR A 160 14.51 -5.04 6.42
N ARG A 161 13.65 -5.54 7.30
CA ARG A 161 12.29 -5.98 6.97
C ARG A 161 11.30 -4.97 7.49
N ILE A 162 10.46 -4.47 6.59
CA ILE A 162 9.32 -3.61 6.91
C ILE A 162 8.05 -4.45 6.84
N THR A 163 7.24 -4.39 7.89
CA THR A 163 5.98 -5.13 7.96
C THR A 163 4.93 -4.33 8.71
N GLY A 164 3.67 -4.48 8.32
CA GLY A 164 2.57 -3.82 8.98
C GLY A 164 1.22 -4.11 8.34
N TYR A 165 0.25 -3.29 8.65
CA TYR A 165 -1.12 -3.43 8.20
C TYR A 165 -1.61 -2.16 7.49
N ARG A 166 -2.67 -2.32 6.69
CA ARG A 166 -3.32 -1.19 6.02
C ARG A 166 -3.87 -0.24 7.05
N TYR A 167 -3.45 1.03 6.95
CA TYR A 167 -3.88 2.09 7.85
C TYR A 167 -5.38 2.35 7.73
N THR A 168 -6.05 2.45 8.86
CA THR A 168 -7.51 2.58 8.93
C THR A 168 -7.98 4.02 9.10
N GLY A 169 -7.09 4.92 9.52
CA GLY A 169 -7.41 6.29 9.88
C GLY A 169 -8.09 6.43 11.25
N PHE A 170 -8.17 5.35 12.03
CA PHE A 170 -8.70 5.39 13.38
C PHE A 170 -7.57 5.52 14.40
N THR A 171 -7.68 6.49 15.30
CA THR A 171 -6.69 6.72 16.38
C THR A 171 -6.53 5.53 17.34
N GLY A 172 -7.49 4.61 17.37
CA GLY A 172 -7.39 3.36 18.13
C GLY A 172 -6.53 2.29 17.47
N ASP A 173 -6.09 2.52 16.23
CA ASP A 173 -5.24 1.63 15.43
C ASP A 173 -3.83 2.19 15.21
N GLU A 174 -3.46 3.24 15.93
CA GLU A 174 -2.13 3.85 15.96
C GLU A 174 -1.35 3.46 17.23
#